data_84db40e839d6b97c35a0c2cead551a6e
#
_entry.id   84db40e839d6b97c35a0c2cead551a6e
#
_cell.length_a   1.000
_cell.length_b   1.000
_cell.length_c   1.000
_cell.angle_alpha   90.00
_cell.angle_beta   90.00
_cell.angle_gamma   90.00
#
_symmetry.space_group_name_H-M   'P 1'
#
loop_
_entity.id
_entity.type
_entity.pdbx_description
1 polymer ?
#
loop_
_entity_poly.entity_id
_entity_poly.type
_entity_poly.pdbx_seq_one_letter_code
_entity_poly.pdbx_strand_id
1 'polypeptide(L)'
;MAYAAMAVSGPQELVFGRSPKPVRCGFDLTIGAGAVFPEVNFTLPPLAIEAATWDAVKEHYEQIASNVVRRAVALRAPGVVLEFELLPAMTETPEWGAEITAILRRHLRHAYEKSGLRSALRVTPTDIRDQGKPPELRTGAAWEKLRRSFALCIEAGGDILSIESVGGKEVHDQGLMYGDVRSIAFGLGVLAARDMAWLWDRIAEMCAAGGDAVAGGDTACGFANTAMQLAHQKMLPETLAAVVRAMSAARSLVAFEHGAVGPSKDCAYEGPVIKAITGCPISMEGKSATCAHFSPMGNIASAMCDLWSNESVQNVRL
;
A
#
# COMPACT_ATOMS: atom_id res chain seq x y z
N MET A 1 -17.13 -12.12 -13.96
CA MET A 1 -15.81 -12.37 -13.34
C MET A 1 -14.77 -11.67 -14.19
N ALA A 2 -13.99 -10.78 -13.63
CA ALA A 2 -12.96 -10.03 -14.36
C ALA A 2 -11.80 -10.94 -14.84
N TYR A 3 -11.57 -12.06 -14.14
CA TYR A 3 -10.50 -13.01 -14.46
C TYR A 3 -11.08 -14.39 -14.77
N ALA A 4 -11.07 -14.74 -16.05
CA ALA A 4 -11.52 -16.06 -16.52
C ALA A 4 -10.41 -17.15 -16.41
N ALA A 5 -9.15 -16.75 -16.30
CA ALA A 5 -7.99 -17.59 -16.13
C ALA A 5 -6.90 -16.84 -15.36
N MET A 6 -5.93 -17.57 -14.82
CA MET A 6 -4.73 -16.95 -14.26
C MET A 6 -3.92 -16.27 -15.35
N ALA A 7 -3.23 -15.17 -14.98
CA ALA A 7 -2.32 -14.46 -15.90
C ALA A 7 -1.00 -15.19 -16.11
N VAL A 8 -0.70 -16.19 -15.28
CA VAL A 8 0.48 -17.07 -15.40
C VAL A 8 0.03 -18.50 -15.67
N SER A 9 0.76 -19.24 -16.49
CA SER A 9 0.42 -20.62 -16.84
C SER A 9 0.90 -21.66 -15.80
N GLY A 10 1.83 -21.26 -14.94
CA GLY A 10 2.35 -22.12 -13.88
C GLY A 10 3.36 -21.42 -12.97
N PRO A 11 3.80 -22.12 -11.89
CA PRO A 11 4.71 -21.53 -10.89
C PRO A 11 6.04 -21.04 -11.47
N GLN A 12 6.50 -21.62 -12.56
CA GLN A 12 7.76 -21.23 -13.22
C GLN A 12 7.71 -19.83 -13.83
N GLU A 13 6.53 -19.26 -14.02
CA GLU A 13 6.34 -17.89 -14.51
C GLU A 13 6.28 -16.86 -13.38
N LEU A 14 6.13 -17.30 -12.13
CA LEU A 14 6.19 -16.43 -10.94
C LEU A 14 7.65 -16.10 -10.63
N VAL A 15 8.29 -15.32 -11.49
CA VAL A 15 9.70 -14.96 -11.38
C VAL A 15 9.85 -13.63 -10.65
N PHE A 16 10.88 -13.52 -9.82
CA PHE A 16 11.21 -12.27 -9.11
C PHE A 16 11.47 -11.13 -10.10
N GLY A 17 10.94 -9.96 -9.76
CA GLY A 17 11.08 -8.76 -10.55
C GLY A 17 10.37 -8.78 -11.90
N ARG A 18 9.67 -9.87 -12.25
CA ARG A 18 8.92 -9.97 -13.50
C ARG A 18 7.43 -10.09 -13.25
N SER A 19 6.67 -9.38 -14.05
CA SER A 19 5.21 -9.40 -14.04
C SER A 19 4.69 -9.47 -15.49
N PRO A 20 3.61 -10.24 -15.77
CA PRO A 20 2.99 -10.24 -17.09
C PRO A 20 2.56 -8.86 -17.58
N LYS A 21 2.21 -7.95 -16.65
CA LYS A 21 1.80 -6.58 -16.93
C LYS A 21 2.70 -5.59 -16.18
N PRO A 22 3.93 -5.31 -16.67
CA PRO A 22 4.79 -4.32 -16.04
C PRO A 22 4.15 -2.94 -16.04
N VAL A 23 4.45 -2.14 -15.00
CA VAL A 23 3.90 -0.79 -14.84
C VAL A 23 5.03 0.23 -14.91
N ARG A 24 4.92 1.18 -15.83
CA ARG A 24 5.82 2.32 -15.91
C ARG A 24 5.26 3.49 -15.12
N CYS A 25 6.09 4.11 -14.28
CA CYS A 25 5.71 5.25 -13.46
C CYS A 25 6.93 6.11 -13.09
N GLY A 26 6.67 7.30 -12.59
CA GLY A 26 7.69 8.18 -12.03
C GLY A 26 8.82 8.56 -12.98
N PHE A 27 10.03 8.60 -12.46
CA PHE A 27 11.23 8.93 -13.20
C PHE A 27 11.81 7.67 -13.87
N ASP A 28 11.21 7.30 -14.99
CA ASP A 28 11.63 6.21 -15.89
C ASP A 28 11.74 4.84 -15.20
N LEU A 29 10.97 4.62 -14.13
CA LEU A 29 10.90 3.35 -13.43
C LEU A 29 9.86 2.45 -14.10
N THR A 30 10.24 1.18 -14.34
CA THR A 30 9.29 0.15 -14.79
C THR A 30 9.32 -1.00 -13.79
N ILE A 31 8.22 -1.17 -13.06
CA ILE A 31 8.05 -2.20 -12.03
C ILE A 31 7.54 -3.48 -12.69
N GLY A 32 8.18 -4.61 -12.40
CA GLY A 32 7.85 -5.90 -13.02
C GLY A 32 8.56 -6.17 -14.35
N ALA A 33 9.55 -5.36 -14.75
CA ALA A 33 10.29 -5.53 -16.01
C ALA A 33 11.61 -6.31 -15.89
N GLY A 34 11.82 -7.03 -14.78
CA GLY A 34 12.98 -7.89 -14.58
C GLY A 34 13.99 -7.40 -13.56
N ALA A 35 13.81 -6.23 -12.98
CA ALA A 35 14.62 -5.72 -11.88
C ALA A 35 13.88 -5.83 -10.55
N VAL A 36 14.64 -6.06 -9.47
CA VAL A 36 14.18 -5.97 -8.08
C VAL A 36 14.84 -4.75 -7.45
N PHE A 37 14.09 -3.94 -6.76
CA PHE A 37 14.58 -2.72 -6.10
C PHE A 37 13.79 -2.46 -4.80
N PRO A 38 14.36 -1.65 -3.88
CA PRO A 38 13.68 -1.35 -2.64
C PRO A 38 12.46 -0.45 -2.84
N GLU A 39 11.42 -0.72 -2.08
CA GLU A 39 10.40 0.25 -1.72
C GLU A 39 10.65 0.67 -0.28
N VAL A 40 10.89 1.94 -0.04
CA VAL A 40 11.26 2.47 1.27
C VAL A 40 10.06 3.16 1.89
N ASN A 41 9.51 2.52 2.91
CA ASN A 41 8.55 3.11 3.82
C ASN A 41 9.28 3.58 5.09
N PHE A 42 8.79 4.61 5.74
CA PHE A 42 9.43 5.19 6.91
C PHE A 42 8.41 5.75 7.90
N THR A 43 8.78 5.71 9.16
CA THR A 43 8.00 6.29 10.26
C THR A 43 8.71 7.51 10.81
N LEU A 44 7.97 8.59 11.02
CA LEU A 44 8.49 9.77 11.71
C LEU A 44 8.80 9.46 13.18
N PRO A 45 9.76 10.18 13.78
CA PRO A 45 9.91 10.17 15.22
C PRO A 45 8.61 10.67 15.88
N PRO A 46 8.37 10.38 17.17
CA PRO A 46 7.22 10.90 17.89
C PRO A 46 7.19 12.44 17.86
N LEU A 47 6.30 12.98 17.03
CA LEU A 47 6.12 14.41 16.80
C LEU A 47 4.64 14.66 16.56
N ALA A 48 4.09 15.67 17.21
CA ALA A 48 2.73 16.12 16.91
C ALA A 48 2.68 16.70 15.49
N ILE A 49 1.64 16.36 14.75
CA ILE A 49 1.42 16.89 13.39
C ILE A 49 0.35 17.98 13.49
N GLU A 50 0.82 19.20 13.64
CA GLU A 50 -0.01 20.40 13.82
C GLU A 50 0.68 21.65 13.24
N ALA A 51 -0.04 22.73 13.09
CA ALA A 51 0.49 23.94 12.46
C ALA A 51 1.76 24.48 13.16
N ALA A 52 1.85 24.35 14.49
CA ALA A 52 3.00 24.81 15.26
C ALA A 52 4.28 24.00 15.02
N THR A 53 4.16 22.72 14.63
CA THR A 53 5.28 21.82 14.40
C THR A 53 5.52 21.54 12.91
N TRP A 54 4.70 22.13 12.04
CA TRP A 54 4.69 21.76 10.62
C TRP A 54 6.04 21.96 9.90
N ASP A 55 6.78 23.01 10.24
CA ASP A 55 8.12 23.23 9.66
C ASP A 55 9.12 22.15 10.09
N ALA A 56 9.06 21.69 11.34
CA ALA A 56 9.89 20.58 11.80
C ALA A 56 9.50 19.26 11.11
N VAL A 57 8.21 19.03 10.85
CA VAL A 57 7.73 17.88 10.08
C VAL A 57 8.32 17.89 8.67
N LYS A 58 8.25 19.02 7.97
CA LYS A 58 8.84 19.17 6.63
C LYS A 58 10.35 18.89 6.63
N GLU A 59 11.07 19.40 7.64
CA GLU A 59 12.50 19.16 7.77
C GLU A 59 12.84 17.66 7.91
N HIS A 60 12.06 16.91 8.69
CA HIS A 60 12.22 15.45 8.79
C HIS A 60 12.05 14.76 7.43
N TYR A 61 11.03 15.14 6.66
CA TYR A 61 10.81 14.56 5.33
C TYR A 61 11.93 14.94 4.34
N GLU A 62 12.44 16.15 4.40
CA GLU A 62 13.65 16.57 3.64
C GLU A 62 14.85 15.68 3.96
N GLN A 63 15.13 15.47 5.24
CA GLN A 63 16.24 14.63 5.69
C GLN A 63 16.08 13.17 5.25
N ILE A 64 14.87 12.60 5.43
CA ILE A 64 14.57 11.22 5.01
C ILE A 64 14.79 11.07 3.51
N ALA A 65 14.16 11.93 2.70
CA ALA A 65 14.28 11.87 1.25
C ALA A 65 15.74 11.98 0.78
N SER A 66 16.48 12.96 1.32
CA SER A 66 17.90 13.15 1.03
C SER A 66 18.72 11.91 1.37
N ASN A 67 18.50 11.31 2.54
CA ASN A 67 19.23 10.12 2.98
C ASN A 67 18.91 8.89 2.12
N VAL A 68 17.64 8.63 1.81
CA VAL A 68 17.22 7.51 0.96
C VAL A 68 17.84 7.62 -0.42
N VAL A 69 17.72 8.79 -1.06
CA VAL A 69 18.25 9.04 -2.39
C VAL A 69 19.77 8.88 -2.42
N ARG A 70 20.49 9.50 -1.49
CA ARG A 70 21.92 9.38 -1.37
C ARG A 70 22.38 7.93 -1.23
N ARG A 71 21.65 7.15 -0.40
CA ARG A 71 21.97 5.74 -0.18
C ARG A 71 21.69 4.89 -1.41
N ALA A 72 20.54 5.10 -2.08
CA ALA A 72 20.20 4.40 -3.30
C ALA A 72 21.23 4.63 -4.41
N VAL A 73 21.69 5.88 -4.59
CA VAL A 73 22.74 6.22 -5.54
C VAL A 73 24.08 5.56 -5.16
N ALA A 74 24.49 5.63 -3.89
CA ALA A 74 25.74 5.03 -3.42
C ALA A 74 25.76 3.51 -3.60
N LEU A 75 24.63 2.84 -3.43
CA LEU A 75 24.47 1.41 -3.63
C LEU A 75 24.25 1.02 -5.09
N ARG A 76 24.15 1.98 -6.01
CA ARG A 76 23.79 1.75 -7.42
C ARG A 76 22.51 0.93 -7.56
N ALA A 77 21.51 1.25 -6.76
CA ALA A 77 20.23 0.57 -6.83
C ALA A 77 19.65 0.69 -8.25
N PRO A 78 19.08 -0.38 -8.82
CA PRO A 78 18.51 -0.35 -10.18
C PRO A 78 17.28 0.56 -10.28
N GLY A 79 16.69 0.92 -9.15
CA GLY A 79 15.59 1.86 -8.96
C GLY A 79 15.24 1.95 -7.49
N VAL A 80 14.32 2.84 -7.15
CA VAL A 80 13.74 2.96 -5.80
C VAL A 80 12.30 3.45 -5.88
N VAL A 81 11.42 2.87 -5.07
CA VAL A 81 10.13 3.47 -4.75
C VAL A 81 10.24 4.08 -3.36
N LEU A 82 9.86 5.33 -3.24
CA LEU A 82 9.72 5.99 -1.96
C LEU A 82 8.23 6.03 -1.63
N GLU A 83 7.84 5.45 -0.51
CA GLU A 83 6.46 5.46 -0.06
C GLU A 83 6.23 6.55 0.98
N PHE A 84 5.23 7.36 0.72
CA PHE A 84 4.74 8.36 1.64
C PHE A 84 3.35 7.99 2.14
N GLU A 85 3.28 7.47 3.35
CA GLU A 85 2.03 7.29 4.08
C GLU A 85 1.66 8.60 4.78
N LEU A 86 0.56 9.21 4.35
CA LEU A 86 0.03 10.40 5.00
C LEU A 86 -0.56 10.00 6.35
N LEU A 87 -0.12 10.67 7.41
CA LEU A 87 -0.75 10.55 8.72
C LEU A 87 -2.16 11.18 8.69
N PRO A 88 -3.06 10.80 9.61
CA PRO A 88 -4.45 11.28 9.60
C PRO A 88 -4.56 12.80 9.47
N ALA A 89 -3.79 13.58 10.22
CA ALA A 89 -3.78 15.03 10.14
C ALA A 89 -3.41 15.59 8.76
N MET A 90 -2.59 14.86 7.99
CA MET A 90 -2.21 15.24 6.63
C MET A 90 -3.31 14.91 5.60
N THR A 91 -4.15 13.92 5.86
CA THR A 91 -5.34 13.66 5.05
C THR A 91 -6.47 14.63 5.43
N GLU A 92 -6.58 14.98 6.71
CA GLU A 92 -7.54 16.00 7.19
C GLU A 92 -7.21 17.40 6.69
N THR A 93 -5.91 17.68 6.45
CA THR A 93 -5.41 18.93 5.85
C THR A 93 -4.68 18.57 4.55
N PRO A 94 -5.39 18.40 3.43
CA PRO A 94 -4.83 17.86 2.18
C PRO A 94 -3.64 18.64 1.63
N GLU A 95 -3.56 19.93 1.92
CA GLU A 95 -2.46 20.80 1.53
C GLU A 95 -1.12 20.34 2.16
N TRP A 96 -1.15 19.84 3.39
CA TRP A 96 0.04 19.29 4.06
C TRP A 96 0.57 18.04 3.34
N GLY A 97 -0.34 17.14 2.94
CA GLY A 97 0.03 15.98 2.13
C GLY A 97 0.70 16.38 0.82
N ALA A 98 0.14 17.39 0.14
CA ALA A 98 0.69 17.90 -1.11
C ALA A 98 2.09 18.56 -0.92
N GLU A 99 2.29 19.34 0.15
CA GLU A 99 3.58 19.94 0.45
C GLU A 99 4.66 18.88 0.64
N ILE A 100 4.39 17.83 1.42
CA ILE A 100 5.35 16.73 1.61
C ILE A 100 5.58 15.98 0.31
N THR A 101 4.52 15.69 -0.45
CA THR A 101 4.64 15.06 -1.79
C THR A 101 5.58 15.86 -2.69
N ALA A 102 5.44 17.18 -2.73
CA ALA A 102 6.30 18.06 -3.52
C ALA A 102 7.77 18.04 -3.04
N ILE A 103 8.01 17.97 -1.73
CA ILE A 103 9.35 17.82 -1.13
C ILE A 103 10.00 16.52 -1.62
N LEU A 104 9.32 15.39 -1.44
CA LEU A 104 9.82 14.08 -1.82
C LEU A 104 10.08 14.00 -3.32
N ARG A 105 9.14 14.50 -4.12
CA ARG A 105 9.27 14.56 -5.59
C ARG A 105 10.48 15.35 -6.06
N ARG A 106 10.78 16.47 -5.42
CA ARG A 106 11.94 17.31 -5.73
C ARG A 106 13.25 16.52 -5.54
N HIS A 107 13.40 15.77 -4.45
CA HIS A 107 14.57 14.93 -4.20
C HIS A 107 14.73 13.82 -5.24
N LEU A 108 13.65 13.14 -5.58
CA LEU A 108 13.67 12.08 -6.59
C LEU A 108 14.04 12.65 -7.97
N ARG A 109 13.46 13.78 -8.36
CA ARG A 109 13.80 14.48 -9.61
C ARG A 109 15.27 14.85 -9.67
N HIS A 110 15.80 15.47 -8.61
CA HIS A 110 17.19 15.85 -8.55
C HIS A 110 18.14 14.64 -8.70
N ALA A 111 17.80 13.52 -8.06
CA ALA A 111 18.59 12.31 -8.18
C ALA A 111 18.53 11.71 -9.59
N TYR A 112 17.37 11.74 -10.23
CA TYR A 112 17.23 11.31 -11.61
C TYR A 112 18.10 12.17 -12.55
N GLU A 113 18.01 13.50 -12.44
CA GLU A 113 18.77 14.45 -13.27
C GLU A 113 20.28 14.36 -13.05
N LYS A 114 20.75 14.12 -11.82
CA LYS A 114 22.17 14.12 -11.47
C LYS A 114 22.85 12.77 -11.64
N SER A 115 22.14 11.68 -11.37
CA SER A 115 22.73 10.33 -11.31
C SER A 115 21.98 9.28 -12.11
N GLY A 116 20.87 9.65 -12.78
CA GLY A 116 20.05 8.71 -13.52
C GLY A 116 19.29 7.72 -12.63
N LEU A 117 19.13 8.00 -11.33
CA LEU A 117 18.40 7.11 -10.43
C LEU A 117 16.92 7.05 -10.84
N ARG A 118 16.51 5.91 -11.37
CA ARG A 118 15.09 5.66 -11.69
C ARG A 118 14.29 5.53 -10.40
N SER A 119 13.14 6.18 -10.33
CA SER A 119 12.37 6.19 -9.09
C SER A 119 10.91 6.51 -9.28
N ALA A 120 10.08 6.14 -8.31
CA ALA A 120 8.69 6.55 -8.22
C ALA A 120 8.32 6.92 -6.78
N LEU A 121 7.34 7.81 -6.65
CA LEU A 121 6.78 8.23 -5.38
C LEU A 121 5.39 7.60 -5.22
N ARG A 122 5.25 6.67 -4.27
CA ARG A 122 3.95 6.17 -3.83
C ARG A 122 3.40 7.11 -2.77
N VAL A 123 2.14 7.50 -2.91
CA VAL A 123 1.39 8.26 -1.91
C VAL A 123 0.20 7.45 -1.41
N THR A 124 0.07 7.37 -0.10
CA THR A 124 -0.94 6.55 0.59
C THR A 124 -1.64 7.41 1.64
N PRO A 125 -2.71 8.16 1.28
CA PRO A 125 -3.50 8.87 2.26
C PRO A 125 -4.11 7.92 3.29
N THR A 126 -4.13 8.32 4.57
CA THR A 126 -4.92 7.61 5.59
C THR A 126 -6.40 7.69 5.22
N ASP A 127 -7.08 6.56 5.21
CA ASP A 127 -8.53 6.56 5.04
C ASP A 127 -9.23 7.01 6.33
N ILE A 128 -9.79 8.21 6.30
CA ILE A 128 -10.46 8.87 7.43
C ILE A 128 -11.99 8.75 7.38
N ARG A 129 -12.54 7.96 6.44
CA ARG A 129 -13.99 7.89 6.19
C ARG A 129 -14.78 7.19 7.30
N ASP A 130 -14.13 6.48 8.20
CA ASP A 130 -14.76 5.81 9.35
C ASP A 130 -14.81 6.66 10.62
N GLN A 131 -14.27 7.86 10.61
CA GLN A 131 -14.21 8.75 11.80
C GLN A 131 -15.59 9.26 12.23
N GLY A 132 -16.56 9.34 11.30
CA GLY A 132 -17.94 9.69 11.62
C GLY A 132 -18.72 8.54 12.28
N LYS A 133 -19.77 8.88 13.06
CA LYS A 133 -20.68 7.87 13.64
C LYS A 133 -22.13 8.26 13.36
N PRO A 134 -22.84 7.53 12.48
CA PRO A 134 -22.34 6.40 11.69
C PRO A 134 -21.29 6.82 10.64
N PRO A 135 -20.44 5.88 10.17
CA PRO A 135 -19.48 6.17 9.12
C PRO A 135 -20.13 6.59 7.80
N GLU A 136 -19.63 7.65 7.19
CA GLU A 136 -20.07 8.15 5.88
C GLU A 136 -19.01 7.82 4.81
N LEU A 137 -18.99 6.53 4.39
CA LEU A 137 -17.90 6.03 3.53
C LEU A 137 -17.90 6.60 2.10
N ARG A 138 -19.02 7.11 1.60
CA ARG A 138 -19.18 7.50 0.18
C ARG A 138 -19.54 8.97 -0.03
N THR A 139 -19.82 9.67 1.04
CA THR A 139 -20.28 11.07 1.06
C THR A 139 -19.65 11.79 2.24
N GLY A 140 -19.96 13.08 2.40
CA GLY A 140 -19.57 13.86 3.57
C GLY A 140 -18.16 14.40 3.55
N ALA A 141 -17.81 15.11 4.62
CA ALA A 141 -16.57 15.88 4.68
C ALA A 141 -15.30 14.99 4.65
N ALA A 142 -15.35 13.81 5.26
CA ALA A 142 -14.21 12.90 5.28
C ALA A 142 -13.86 12.37 3.88
N TRP A 143 -14.89 11.99 3.10
CA TRP A 143 -14.69 11.62 1.70
C TRP A 143 -14.12 12.78 0.87
N GLU A 144 -14.66 13.98 1.01
CA GLU A 144 -14.17 15.13 0.24
C GLU A 144 -12.71 15.48 0.59
N LYS A 145 -12.31 15.37 1.85
CA LYS A 145 -10.91 15.55 2.27
C LYS A 145 -10.02 14.47 1.67
N LEU A 146 -10.40 13.21 1.75
CA LEU A 146 -9.65 12.10 1.17
C LEU A 146 -9.48 12.27 -0.34
N ARG A 147 -10.56 12.55 -1.06
CA ARG A 147 -10.56 12.82 -2.50
C ARG A 147 -9.63 13.99 -2.85
N ARG A 148 -9.71 15.09 -2.07
CA ARG A 148 -8.83 16.24 -2.25
C ARG A 148 -7.37 15.91 -1.97
N SER A 149 -7.08 15.08 -0.95
CA SER A 149 -5.72 14.60 -0.68
C SER A 149 -5.13 13.88 -1.88
N PHE A 150 -5.86 12.94 -2.47
CA PHE A 150 -5.41 12.27 -3.70
C PHE A 150 -5.15 13.27 -4.83
N ALA A 151 -6.11 14.15 -5.12
CA ALA A 151 -5.99 15.12 -6.21
C ALA A 151 -4.75 16.02 -6.04
N LEU A 152 -4.58 16.62 -4.87
CA LEU A 152 -3.45 17.51 -4.60
C LEU A 152 -2.10 16.76 -4.57
N CYS A 153 -2.07 15.50 -4.10
CA CYS A 153 -0.86 14.69 -4.17
C CYS A 153 -0.49 14.32 -5.62
N ILE A 154 -1.47 14.05 -6.49
CA ILE A 154 -1.22 13.85 -7.93
C ILE A 154 -0.62 15.13 -8.53
N GLU A 155 -1.23 16.29 -8.30
CA GLU A 155 -0.74 17.58 -8.78
C GLU A 155 0.69 17.89 -8.27
N ALA A 156 1.01 17.49 -7.04
CA ALA A 156 2.33 17.62 -6.45
C ALA A 156 3.37 16.62 -6.98
N GLY A 157 2.94 15.63 -7.79
CA GLY A 157 3.80 14.66 -8.47
C GLY A 157 3.85 13.28 -7.80
N GLY A 158 2.82 12.86 -7.10
CA GLY A 158 2.63 11.47 -6.68
C GLY A 158 2.44 10.56 -7.90
N ASP A 159 3.24 9.49 -7.97
CA ASP A 159 3.27 8.60 -9.14
C ASP A 159 2.40 7.36 -8.98
N ILE A 160 2.29 6.84 -7.77
CA ILE A 160 1.54 5.61 -7.46
C ILE A 160 0.56 5.92 -6.34
N LEU A 161 -0.72 5.74 -6.58
CA LEU A 161 -1.75 5.95 -5.56
C LEU A 161 -2.10 4.64 -4.88
N SER A 162 -2.09 4.64 -3.56
CA SER A 162 -2.48 3.51 -2.72
C SER A 162 -3.31 3.97 -1.53
N ILE A 163 -3.93 3.03 -0.83
CA ILE A 163 -4.70 3.29 0.38
C ILE A 163 -4.79 2.01 1.23
N GLU A 164 -5.03 2.19 2.52
CA GLU A 164 -5.52 1.14 3.42
C GLU A 164 -6.99 1.42 3.74
N SER A 165 -7.90 0.90 2.91
CA SER A 165 -9.31 1.24 3.02
C SER A 165 -9.98 0.64 4.26
N VAL A 166 -10.92 1.37 4.85
CA VAL A 166 -11.56 1.06 6.14
C VAL A 166 -12.98 0.48 6.02
N GLY A 167 -13.55 0.42 4.81
CA GLY A 167 -14.92 -0.06 4.63
C GLY A 167 -15.10 -1.50 5.13
N GLY A 168 -16.08 -1.72 6.00
CA GLY A 168 -16.34 -3.02 6.63
C GLY A 168 -15.46 -3.36 7.83
N LYS A 169 -14.45 -2.54 8.14
CA LYS A 169 -13.48 -2.81 9.22
C LYS A 169 -14.14 -2.85 10.59
N GLU A 170 -15.08 -1.96 10.89
CA GLU A 170 -15.76 -1.94 12.19
C GLU A 170 -16.48 -3.28 12.47
N VAL A 171 -17.23 -3.79 11.51
CA VAL A 171 -17.94 -5.08 11.65
C VAL A 171 -16.97 -6.24 11.77
N HIS A 172 -15.89 -6.22 11.00
CA HIS A 172 -14.82 -7.22 11.06
C HIS A 172 -14.16 -7.23 12.43
N ASP A 173 -13.73 -6.07 12.93
CA ASP A 173 -13.01 -5.96 14.20
C ASP A 173 -13.91 -6.32 15.40
N GLN A 174 -15.18 -5.94 15.37
CA GLN A 174 -16.15 -6.42 16.36
C GLN A 174 -16.31 -7.94 16.31
N GLY A 175 -16.40 -8.51 15.10
CA GLY A 175 -16.43 -9.95 14.91
C GLY A 175 -15.20 -10.65 15.54
N LEU A 176 -14.01 -10.08 15.39
CA LEU A 176 -12.80 -10.59 16.03
C LEU A 176 -12.89 -10.53 17.56
N MET A 177 -13.32 -9.41 18.11
CA MET A 177 -13.44 -9.21 19.56
C MET A 177 -14.42 -10.16 20.23
N TYR A 178 -15.49 -10.55 19.54
CA TYR A 178 -16.51 -11.45 20.06
C TYR A 178 -16.38 -12.91 19.57
N GLY A 179 -15.38 -13.21 18.74
CA GLY A 179 -15.22 -14.54 18.14
C GLY A 179 -16.31 -14.91 17.15
N ASP A 180 -16.99 -13.91 16.57
CA ASP A 180 -18.06 -14.12 15.60
C ASP A 180 -17.51 -14.23 14.17
N VAL A 181 -17.25 -15.48 13.75
CA VAL A 181 -16.74 -15.80 12.42
C VAL A 181 -17.65 -15.29 11.29
N ARG A 182 -18.97 -15.22 11.52
CA ARG A 182 -19.91 -14.72 10.50
C ARG A 182 -19.73 -13.23 10.27
N SER A 183 -19.61 -12.45 11.33
CA SER A 183 -19.32 -11.02 11.24
C SER A 183 -17.96 -10.74 10.64
N ILE A 184 -16.93 -11.54 10.98
CA ILE A 184 -15.60 -11.45 10.36
C ILE A 184 -15.72 -11.65 8.84
N ALA A 185 -16.34 -12.74 8.41
CA ALA A 185 -16.49 -13.06 6.99
C ALA A 185 -17.36 -12.03 6.24
N PHE A 186 -18.42 -11.54 6.87
CA PHE A 186 -19.30 -10.52 6.29
C PHE A 186 -18.60 -9.17 6.16
N GLY A 187 -17.90 -8.72 7.21
CA GLY A 187 -17.13 -7.47 7.19
C GLY A 187 -16.07 -7.49 6.10
N LEU A 188 -15.28 -8.56 6.03
CA LEU A 188 -14.16 -8.68 5.10
C LEU A 188 -14.61 -9.01 3.67
N GLY A 189 -15.48 -10.01 3.50
CA GLY A 189 -15.82 -10.55 2.19
C GLY A 189 -16.97 -9.83 1.48
N VAL A 190 -17.81 -9.10 2.23
CA VAL A 190 -18.97 -8.39 1.64
C VAL A 190 -18.83 -6.89 1.79
N LEU A 191 -18.71 -6.38 3.02
CA LEU A 191 -18.71 -4.94 3.23
C LEU A 191 -17.44 -4.29 2.68
N ALA A 192 -16.28 -4.84 3.00
CA ALA A 192 -15.01 -4.34 2.50
C ALA A 192 -14.91 -4.47 0.97
N ALA A 193 -15.30 -5.59 0.40
CA ALA A 193 -15.31 -5.78 -1.05
C ALA A 193 -16.20 -4.76 -1.78
N ARG A 194 -17.40 -4.47 -1.25
CA ARG A 194 -18.30 -3.46 -1.82
C ARG A 194 -17.78 -2.03 -1.66
N ASP A 195 -17.10 -1.73 -0.57
CA ASP A 195 -16.45 -0.43 -0.39
C ASP A 195 -15.28 -0.28 -1.36
N MET A 196 -14.45 -1.29 -1.47
CA MET A 196 -13.30 -1.28 -2.40
C MET A 196 -13.72 -1.11 -3.85
N ALA A 197 -14.77 -1.77 -4.31
CA ALA A 197 -15.30 -1.60 -5.65
C ALA A 197 -15.62 -0.12 -5.93
N TRP A 198 -16.35 0.51 -5.01
CA TRP A 198 -16.70 1.92 -5.14
C TRP A 198 -15.49 2.86 -5.05
N LEU A 199 -14.60 2.63 -4.09
CA LEU A 199 -13.45 3.50 -3.83
C LEU A 199 -12.43 3.44 -4.98
N TRP A 200 -12.14 2.22 -5.47
CA TRP A 200 -11.15 2.04 -6.52
C TRP A 200 -11.62 2.52 -7.88
N ASP A 201 -12.92 2.51 -8.18
CA ASP A 201 -13.46 3.24 -9.34
C ASP A 201 -13.08 4.72 -9.27
N ARG A 202 -13.22 5.34 -8.10
CA ARG A 202 -12.88 6.77 -7.90
C ARG A 202 -11.38 7.04 -7.96
N ILE A 203 -10.56 6.16 -7.37
CA ILE A 203 -9.10 6.32 -7.44
C ILE A 203 -8.60 6.14 -8.90
N ALA A 204 -9.11 5.14 -9.61
CA ALA A 204 -8.77 4.93 -11.03
C ALA A 204 -9.20 6.13 -11.90
N GLU A 205 -10.40 6.69 -11.66
CA GLU A 205 -10.86 7.92 -12.33
C GLU A 205 -9.91 9.11 -12.06
N MET A 206 -9.45 9.29 -10.83
CA MET A 206 -8.49 10.35 -10.47
C MET A 206 -7.12 10.14 -11.14
N CYS A 207 -6.61 8.91 -11.19
CA CYS A 207 -5.40 8.60 -11.92
C CYS A 207 -5.53 8.92 -13.41
N ALA A 208 -6.62 8.50 -14.03
CA ALA A 208 -6.87 8.76 -15.46
C ALA A 208 -6.99 10.27 -15.78
N ALA A 209 -7.50 11.06 -14.85
CA ALA A 209 -7.62 12.51 -15.00
C ALA A 209 -6.32 13.26 -14.68
N GLY A 210 -5.47 12.69 -13.83
CA GLY A 210 -4.26 13.32 -13.29
C GLY A 210 -2.97 13.08 -14.09
N GLY A 211 -3.03 12.52 -15.28
CA GLY A 211 -1.88 12.34 -16.18
C GLY A 211 -1.16 11.02 -15.98
N ASP A 212 0.10 11.04 -15.48
CA ASP A 212 0.97 9.86 -15.43
C ASP A 212 0.83 9.04 -14.11
N ALA A 213 -0.04 9.44 -13.20
CA ALA A 213 -0.25 8.71 -11.96
C ALA A 213 -0.94 7.37 -12.21
N VAL A 214 -0.51 6.32 -11.49
CA VAL A 214 -1.07 4.98 -11.62
C VAL A 214 -1.80 4.55 -10.35
N ALA A 215 -2.88 3.80 -10.51
CA ALA A 215 -3.62 3.17 -9.42
C ALA A 215 -2.84 1.94 -8.93
N GLY A 216 -2.14 2.06 -7.81
CA GLY A 216 -1.26 1.02 -7.29
C GLY A 216 -2.05 -0.20 -6.77
N GLY A 217 -2.78 -0.01 -5.73
CA GLY A 217 -3.56 -1.06 -5.09
C GLY A 217 -3.73 -0.81 -3.59
N ASP A 218 -4.58 -1.61 -2.99
CA ASP A 218 -4.87 -1.59 -1.56
C ASP A 218 -4.04 -2.64 -0.81
N THR A 219 -4.02 -2.56 0.51
CA THR A 219 -3.46 -3.58 1.39
C THR A 219 -4.51 -4.14 2.33
N ALA A 220 -4.34 -5.39 2.69
CA ALA A 220 -5.13 -6.04 3.73
C ALA A 220 -4.57 -5.83 5.15
N CYS A 221 -3.46 -5.11 5.30
CA CYS A 221 -2.76 -4.96 6.58
C CYS A 221 -3.67 -4.45 7.69
N GLY A 222 -4.48 -3.42 7.43
CA GLY A 222 -5.38 -2.85 8.44
C GLY A 222 -6.37 -3.85 9.05
N PHE A 223 -6.84 -4.85 8.28
CA PHE A 223 -7.69 -5.94 8.77
C PHE A 223 -6.87 -7.05 9.43
N ALA A 224 -5.81 -7.48 8.77
CA ALA A 224 -4.97 -8.56 9.27
C ALA A 224 -4.25 -8.19 10.58
N ASN A 225 -3.79 -6.95 10.73
CA ASN A 225 -3.07 -6.52 11.92
C ASN A 225 -3.92 -6.59 13.19
N THR A 226 -5.21 -6.24 13.13
CA THR A 226 -6.11 -6.42 14.29
C THR A 226 -6.14 -7.89 14.74
N ALA A 227 -6.36 -8.82 13.79
CA ALA A 227 -6.37 -10.25 14.10
C ALA A 227 -5.02 -10.73 14.66
N MET A 228 -3.91 -10.27 14.08
CA MET A 228 -2.56 -10.64 14.51
C MET A 228 -2.22 -10.13 15.90
N GLN A 229 -2.58 -8.89 16.23
CA GLN A 229 -2.37 -8.33 17.56
C GLN A 229 -3.17 -9.09 18.62
N LEU A 230 -4.42 -9.45 18.34
CA LEU A 230 -5.22 -10.26 19.25
C LEU A 230 -4.65 -11.68 19.41
N ALA A 231 -4.13 -12.29 18.35
CA ALA A 231 -3.45 -13.58 18.41
C ALA A 231 -2.15 -13.49 19.23
N HIS A 232 -1.36 -12.45 19.04
CA HIS A 232 -0.16 -12.20 19.82
C HIS A 232 -0.45 -12.09 21.32
N GLN A 233 -1.55 -11.42 21.66
CA GLN A 233 -2.03 -11.27 23.03
C GLN A 233 -2.75 -12.54 23.56
N LYS A 234 -2.79 -13.62 22.78
CA LYS A 234 -3.49 -14.87 23.12
C LYS A 234 -5.00 -14.72 23.32
N MET A 235 -5.60 -13.69 22.73
CA MET A 235 -7.04 -13.43 22.78
C MET A 235 -7.82 -14.21 21.72
N LEU A 236 -7.14 -14.65 20.66
CA LEU A 236 -7.71 -15.55 19.65
C LEU A 236 -6.66 -16.51 19.08
N PRO A 237 -7.09 -17.62 18.46
CA PRO A 237 -6.17 -18.60 17.88
C PRO A 237 -5.34 -18.01 16.72
N GLU A 238 -4.05 -18.31 16.69
CA GLU A 238 -3.13 -17.92 15.62
C GLU A 238 -3.61 -18.39 14.24
N THR A 239 -4.21 -19.59 14.19
CA THR A 239 -4.80 -20.13 12.95
C THR A 239 -5.92 -19.25 12.43
N LEU A 240 -6.77 -18.70 13.31
CA LEU A 240 -7.83 -17.77 12.88
C LEU A 240 -7.25 -16.49 12.30
N ALA A 241 -6.22 -15.92 12.93
CA ALA A 241 -5.53 -14.76 12.40
C ALA A 241 -4.92 -15.01 11.02
N ALA A 242 -4.31 -16.18 10.81
CA ALA A 242 -3.78 -16.57 9.51
C ALA A 242 -4.88 -16.75 8.45
N VAL A 243 -6.03 -17.29 8.83
CA VAL A 243 -7.20 -17.41 7.93
C VAL A 243 -7.73 -16.03 7.55
N VAL A 244 -7.85 -15.10 8.51
CA VAL A 244 -8.26 -13.70 8.24
C VAL A 244 -7.30 -13.06 7.24
N ARG A 245 -5.99 -13.24 7.42
CA ARG A 245 -4.98 -12.74 6.46
C ARG A 245 -5.19 -13.32 5.07
N ALA A 246 -5.37 -14.64 4.96
CA ALA A 246 -5.61 -15.29 3.66
C ALA A 246 -6.90 -14.82 2.98
N MET A 247 -7.98 -14.65 3.76
CA MET A 247 -9.26 -14.12 3.24
C MET A 247 -9.13 -12.69 2.71
N SER A 248 -8.22 -11.91 3.25
CA SER A 248 -7.98 -10.53 2.83
C SER A 248 -7.49 -10.41 1.38
N ALA A 249 -6.91 -11.48 0.82
CA ALA A 249 -6.52 -11.51 -0.59
C ALA A 249 -7.70 -11.29 -1.55
N ALA A 250 -8.88 -11.85 -1.20
CA ALA A 250 -10.09 -11.67 -2.00
C ALA A 250 -10.53 -10.19 -2.02
N ARG A 251 -10.38 -9.48 -0.90
CA ARG A 251 -10.63 -8.05 -0.80
C ARG A 251 -9.63 -7.25 -1.65
N SER A 252 -8.35 -7.51 -1.52
CA SER A 252 -7.29 -6.82 -2.28
C SER A 252 -7.45 -7.01 -3.80
N LEU A 253 -7.94 -8.17 -4.23
CA LEU A 253 -8.21 -8.47 -5.64
C LEU A 253 -9.27 -7.54 -6.25
N VAL A 254 -10.25 -7.08 -5.46
CA VAL A 254 -11.30 -6.16 -5.93
C VAL A 254 -10.71 -4.85 -6.44
N ALA A 255 -9.63 -4.33 -5.86
CA ALA A 255 -8.96 -3.13 -6.36
C ALA A 255 -8.53 -3.30 -7.83
N PHE A 256 -8.00 -4.47 -8.17
CA PHE A 256 -7.55 -4.79 -9.54
C PHE A 256 -8.72 -5.01 -10.51
N GLU A 257 -9.86 -5.47 -10.02
CA GLU A 257 -11.09 -5.54 -10.82
C GLU A 257 -11.66 -4.14 -11.14
N HIS A 258 -11.29 -3.15 -10.32
CA HIS A 258 -11.75 -1.76 -10.40
C HIS A 258 -10.62 -0.77 -10.76
N GLY A 259 -9.66 -1.21 -11.57
CA GLY A 259 -8.72 -0.32 -12.25
C GLY A 259 -7.34 -0.20 -11.62
N ALA A 260 -7.04 -0.85 -10.51
CA ALA A 260 -5.66 -0.91 -10.02
C ALA A 260 -4.78 -1.70 -10.99
N VAL A 261 -3.55 -1.22 -11.19
CA VAL A 261 -2.56 -1.82 -12.09
C VAL A 261 -1.32 -2.31 -11.36
N GLY A 262 -1.18 -1.97 -10.08
CA GLY A 262 -0.03 -2.31 -9.26
C GLY A 262 1.09 -1.24 -9.31
N PRO A 263 2.15 -1.47 -8.54
CA PRO A 263 2.26 -2.57 -7.59
C PRO A 263 1.27 -2.41 -6.44
N SER A 264 0.72 -3.53 -5.96
CA SER A 264 -0.12 -3.52 -4.76
C SER A 264 0.67 -2.91 -3.59
N LYS A 265 -0.03 -2.24 -2.68
CA LYS A 265 0.61 -1.85 -1.43
C LYS A 265 0.96 -3.11 -0.63
N ASP A 266 2.01 -2.99 0.16
CA ASP A 266 2.61 -4.03 0.98
C ASP A 266 1.65 -5.14 1.41
N CYS A 267 1.91 -6.34 0.90
CA CYS A 267 1.15 -7.51 1.29
C CYS A 267 2.09 -8.71 1.36
N ALA A 268 2.04 -9.46 2.45
CA ALA A 268 2.92 -10.57 2.62
C ALA A 268 2.65 -11.67 1.57
N TYR A 269 1.82 -12.65 1.89
CA TYR A 269 1.65 -13.81 1.02
C TYR A 269 0.50 -13.69 0.00
N GLU A 270 -0.34 -12.69 0.09
CA GLU A 270 -1.40 -12.46 -0.90
C GLU A 270 -0.85 -11.90 -2.21
N GLY A 271 0.29 -11.19 -2.19
CA GLY A 271 0.92 -10.61 -3.36
C GLY A 271 1.16 -11.62 -4.49
N PRO A 272 1.84 -12.76 -4.26
CA PRO A 272 2.04 -13.76 -5.29
C PRO A 272 0.74 -14.31 -5.90
N VAL A 273 -0.31 -14.47 -5.09
CA VAL A 273 -1.64 -14.91 -5.54
C VAL A 273 -2.27 -13.85 -6.43
N ILE A 274 -2.24 -12.59 -6.00
CA ILE A 274 -2.73 -11.44 -6.78
C ILE A 274 -1.98 -11.37 -8.12
N LYS A 275 -0.65 -11.44 -8.11
CA LYS A 275 0.16 -11.44 -9.33
C LYS A 275 -0.19 -12.60 -10.26
N ALA A 276 -0.37 -13.82 -9.73
CA ALA A 276 -0.75 -14.98 -10.52
C ALA A 276 -2.11 -14.80 -11.21
N ILE A 277 -3.06 -14.16 -10.55
CA ILE A 277 -4.41 -13.93 -11.08
C ILE A 277 -4.42 -12.74 -12.04
N THR A 278 -3.84 -11.62 -11.65
CA THR A 278 -3.99 -10.34 -12.36
C THR A 278 -2.92 -10.10 -13.41
N GLY A 279 -1.73 -10.65 -13.19
CA GLY A 279 -0.51 -10.35 -13.95
C GLY A 279 0.11 -9.00 -13.58
N CYS A 280 -0.42 -8.28 -12.61
CA CYS A 280 0.11 -7.00 -12.16
C CYS A 280 1.31 -7.19 -11.22
N PRO A 281 2.25 -6.23 -11.16
CA PRO A 281 3.36 -6.29 -10.22
C PRO A 281 2.89 -6.12 -8.78
N ILE A 282 3.71 -6.56 -7.84
CA ILE A 282 3.43 -6.53 -6.42
C ILE A 282 4.57 -5.85 -5.65
N SER A 283 4.23 -5.24 -4.54
CA SER A 283 5.15 -4.86 -3.50
C SER A 283 5.04 -5.84 -2.34
N MET A 284 6.15 -6.22 -1.73
CA MET A 284 6.15 -7.16 -0.62
C MET A 284 6.98 -6.64 0.53
N GLU A 285 6.42 -6.75 1.72
CA GLU A 285 7.15 -6.52 2.94
C GLU A 285 8.22 -7.59 3.17
N GLY A 286 9.29 -7.21 3.85
CA GLY A 286 10.29 -8.13 4.30
C GLY A 286 9.78 -9.00 5.46
N LYS A 287 10.60 -9.95 5.88
CA LYS A 287 10.30 -10.92 6.94
C LYS A 287 9.80 -10.29 8.23
N SER A 288 10.35 -9.15 8.63
CA SER A 288 9.99 -8.47 9.87
C SER A 288 8.56 -7.93 9.88
N ALA A 289 7.98 -7.72 8.72
CA ALA A 289 6.63 -7.20 8.55
C ALA A 289 5.59 -8.28 8.23
N THR A 290 5.98 -9.54 8.21
CA THR A 290 5.07 -10.67 7.97
C THR A 290 4.20 -10.92 9.18
N CYS A 291 3.00 -10.40 9.15
CA CYS A 291 2.11 -10.35 10.32
C CYS A 291 1.59 -11.71 10.82
N ALA A 292 1.72 -12.80 10.08
CA ALA A 292 1.16 -14.11 10.41
C ALA A 292 2.22 -15.14 10.86
N HIS A 293 3.44 -14.73 11.19
CA HIS A 293 4.57 -15.62 11.47
C HIS A 293 4.45 -16.47 12.75
N PHE A 294 3.41 -16.29 13.54
CA PHE A 294 3.12 -17.13 14.73
C PHE A 294 2.40 -18.43 14.41
N SER A 295 2.06 -18.68 13.16
CA SER A 295 1.36 -19.87 12.71
C SER A 295 2.13 -20.61 11.62
N PRO A 296 1.86 -21.90 11.36
CA PRO A 296 2.44 -22.60 10.22
C PRO A 296 2.20 -21.89 8.89
N MET A 297 1.02 -21.33 8.68
CA MET A 297 0.71 -20.52 7.48
C MET A 297 1.55 -19.25 7.42
N GLY A 298 1.71 -18.57 8.54
CA GLY A 298 2.55 -17.38 8.63
C GLY A 298 4.04 -17.68 8.41
N ASN A 299 4.52 -18.83 8.85
CA ASN A 299 5.89 -19.28 8.59
C ASN A 299 6.12 -19.53 7.09
N ILE A 300 5.16 -20.10 6.39
CA ILE A 300 5.20 -20.25 4.93
C ILE A 300 5.22 -18.86 4.27
N ALA A 301 4.35 -17.96 4.70
CA ALA A 301 4.29 -16.60 4.19
C ALA A 301 5.62 -15.84 4.43
N SER A 302 6.22 -16.00 5.61
CA SER A 302 7.53 -15.44 5.94
C SER A 302 8.62 -15.95 5.00
N ALA A 303 8.67 -17.25 4.77
CA ALA A 303 9.63 -17.86 3.86
C ALA A 303 9.42 -17.36 2.40
N MET A 304 8.17 -17.21 1.96
CA MET A 304 7.85 -16.63 0.65
C MET A 304 8.33 -15.19 0.56
N CYS A 305 8.12 -14.36 1.57
CA CYS A 305 8.59 -12.98 1.59
C CYS A 305 10.12 -12.89 1.51
N ASP A 306 10.82 -13.76 2.20
CA ASP A 306 12.29 -13.81 2.16
C ASP A 306 12.83 -14.24 0.79
N LEU A 307 12.16 -15.20 0.14
CA LEU A 307 12.54 -15.71 -1.19
C LEU A 307 12.06 -14.82 -2.33
N TRP A 308 10.96 -14.13 -2.12
CA TRP A 308 10.19 -13.42 -3.14
C TRP A 308 10.02 -11.94 -2.84
N SER A 309 10.96 -11.34 -2.23
CA SER A 309 10.99 -9.90 -2.00
C SER A 309 11.39 -9.16 -3.29
N ASN A 310 10.59 -8.66 -4.07
CA ASN A 310 10.47 -9.02 -5.39
C ASN A 310 10.25 -8.07 -6.50
N GLU A 311 9.18 -7.44 -6.78
CA GLU A 311 9.04 -6.34 -7.73
C GLU A 311 9.45 -5.05 -7.04
N SER A 312 9.01 -4.87 -5.82
CA SER A 312 9.52 -3.86 -4.88
C SER A 312 9.45 -4.40 -3.46
N VAL A 313 10.39 -4.03 -2.61
CA VAL A 313 10.53 -4.51 -1.23
C VAL A 313 10.48 -3.34 -0.28
N GLN A 314 9.59 -3.43 0.72
CA GLN A 314 9.51 -2.46 1.81
C GLN A 314 10.51 -2.74 2.93
N ASN A 315 10.68 -1.78 3.80
CA ASN A 315 11.46 -1.88 5.04
C ASN A 315 12.92 -2.28 4.83
N VAL A 316 13.53 -1.79 3.77
CA VAL A 316 14.96 -1.94 3.58
C VAL A 316 15.70 -1.19 4.69
N ARG A 317 16.49 -1.89 5.50
CA ARG A 317 17.42 -1.26 6.43
C ARG A 317 18.55 -0.63 5.64
N LEU A 318 18.59 0.69 5.63
CA LEU A 318 19.63 1.49 4.96
C LEU A 318 20.86 1.66 5.86
#